data_a54a959bbcdbf709f5dc1c735b8b51b9
#
_entry.id   a54a959bbcdbf709f5dc1c735b8b51b9
#
_cell.length_a   1.000
_cell.length_b   1.000
_cell.length_c   1.000
_cell.angle_alpha   90.00
_cell.angle_beta   90.00
_cell.angle_gamma   90.00
#
_symmetry.space_group_name_H-M   'P 1'
#
loop_
_entity.id
_entity.type
_entity.pdbx_description
1 polymer ?
#
loop_
_entity_poly.entity_id
_entity_poly.type
_entity_poly.pdbx_seq_one_letter_code
_entity_poly.pdbx_strand_id
1 'polypeptide(L)'
;MASQDYTGIQLRNMRDLERSWNNLTFENDFVFGAVLRSDLDLCRRLLEAVLDMPIERVALVQQQRTTDISYEAKAVRLDVYVADGTGMVYDIEMQRLNATNLPRRARYYQSLLDSEQLDKGADYNDLPDTFVIFFCTFDPFRKGFRRYTFKQTCQEDSSIEVEDGTTRMFLNSSGRKGEVSKDLEELLLYLNGGYHSDNSLVGDIDAGVKRVLASDELRRQFVVLELKLMDERRAAIQEGRAEGLAQGRAEGRAEGRAEGRAEGLAEGREEGRADAIAVLSELKGALVSAGREGELLEALDSPERLEELCGEFGIAAKGDG
;
A
#
# COMPACT_ATOMS: atom_id res chain seq x y z
N MET A 1 -6.58 24.23 24.98
CA MET A 1 -6.12 22.97 25.63
C MET A 1 -5.41 21.99 24.68
N ALA A 2 -5.65 22.00 23.37
CA ALA A 2 -5.01 21.06 22.43
C ALA A 2 -3.50 21.30 22.16
N SER A 3 -2.98 22.52 22.31
CA SER A 3 -1.56 22.81 21.95
C SER A 3 -0.53 22.37 23.00
N GLN A 4 -0.90 22.26 24.29
CA GLN A 4 0.02 21.82 25.35
C GLN A 4 0.25 20.31 25.36
N ASP A 5 -0.76 19.51 25.01
CA ASP A 5 -0.64 18.06 24.90
C ASP A 5 0.23 17.64 23.70
N TYR A 6 0.16 18.39 22.59
CA TYR A 6 0.95 18.12 21.39
C TYR A 6 2.46 18.26 21.65
N THR A 7 2.86 19.30 22.36
CA THR A 7 4.27 19.52 22.72
C THR A 7 4.80 18.45 23.68
N GLY A 8 3.97 17.98 24.61
CA GLY A 8 4.34 16.90 25.53
C GLY A 8 4.55 15.55 24.84
N ILE A 9 3.73 15.23 23.83
CA ILE A 9 3.85 14.01 23.02
C ILE A 9 5.09 14.07 22.14
N GLN A 10 5.38 15.21 21.50
CA GLN A 10 6.58 15.36 20.68
C GLN A 10 7.86 15.23 21.51
N LEU A 11 7.92 15.83 22.69
CA LEU A 11 9.07 15.71 23.60
C LEU A 11 9.29 14.28 24.10
N ARG A 12 8.23 13.53 24.34
CA ARG A 12 8.34 12.09 24.69
C ARG A 12 8.88 11.28 23.52
N ASN A 13 8.33 11.48 22.32
CA ASN A 13 8.79 10.81 21.12
C ASN A 13 10.26 11.11 20.81
N MET A 14 10.73 12.35 20.97
CA MET A 14 12.14 12.70 20.81
C MET A 14 13.05 11.92 21.75
N ARG A 15 12.72 11.84 23.05
CA ARG A 15 13.51 11.06 24.03
C ARG A 15 13.53 9.58 23.71
N ASP A 16 12.43 9.04 23.27
CA ASP A 16 12.33 7.62 22.88
C ASP A 16 13.16 7.34 21.63
N LEU A 17 13.15 8.23 20.63
CA LEU A 17 14.00 8.16 19.44
C LEU A 17 15.49 8.30 19.78
N GLU A 18 15.86 9.22 20.65
CA GLU A 18 17.25 9.36 21.12
C GLU A 18 17.75 8.10 21.84
N ARG A 19 16.88 7.43 22.61
CA ARG A 19 17.22 6.15 23.24
C ARG A 19 17.34 5.02 22.24
N SER A 20 16.49 5.00 21.22
CA SER A 20 16.52 3.99 20.17
C SER A 20 17.76 4.09 19.29
N TRP A 21 18.31 5.29 19.08
CA TRP A 21 19.47 5.54 18.25
C TRP A 21 20.66 4.62 18.55
N ASN A 22 21.01 4.47 19.81
CA ASN A 22 22.17 3.68 20.23
C ASN A 22 22.01 2.17 20.00
N ASN A 23 20.77 1.71 19.71
CA ASN A 23 20.44 0.32 19.44
C ASN A 23 20.18 0.06 17.95
N LEU A 24 20.38 1.06 17.07
CA LEU A 24 20.25 0.86 15.65
C LEU A 24 21.39 0.00 15.12
N THR A 25 21.07 -0.82 14.13
CA THR A 25 21.99 -1.71 13.43
C THR A 25 22.06 -1.36 11.96
N PHE A 26 22.92 -2.02 11.22
CA PHE A 26 23.02 -1.86 9.77
C PHE A 26 21.72 -2.18 9.01
N GLU A 27 20.80 -2.93 9.62
CA GLU A 27 19.47 -3.21 9.07
C GLU A 27 18.52 -2.00 9.07
N ASN A 28 18.85 -0.95 9.80
CA ASN A 28 18.06 0.29 9.76
C ASN A 28 18.40 1.06 8.48
N ASP A 29 17.41 1.45 7.69
CA ASP A 29 17.55 2.14 6.40
C ASP A 29 18.37 3.44 6.50
N PHE A 30 18.15 4.24 7.55
CA PHE A 30 18.93 5.45 7.79
C PHE A 30 20.41 5.13 8.04
N VAL A 31 20.71 4.16 8.92
CA VAL A 31 22.09 3.74 9.24
C VAL A 31 22.75 3.12 8.03
N PHE A 32 22.06 2.23 7.32
CA PHE A 32 22.52 1.59 6.09
C PHE A 32 22.96 2.64 5.06
N GLY A 33 22.05 3.57 4.74
CA GLY A 33 22.36 4.64 3.81
C GLY A 33 23.47 5.57 4.30
N ALA A 34 23.53 5.91 5.60
CA ALA A 34 24.56 6.75 6.16
C ALA A 34 25.95 6.10 6.08
N VAL A 35 26.06 4.81 6.39
CA VAL A 35 27.33 4.06 6.31
C VAL A 35 27.84 4.02 4.86
N LEU A 36 27.01 3.62 3.91
CA LEU A 36 27.44 3.43 2.52
C LEU A 36 27.70 4.75 1.79
N ARG A 37 26.96 5.81 2.11
CA ARG A 37 27.23 7.14 1.55
C ARG A 37 28.46 7.82 2.14
N SER A 38 28.83 7.49 3.38
CA SER A 38 30.02 8.06 4.03
C SER A 38 31.32 7.36 3.63
N ASP A 39 31.25 6.14 3.09
CA ASP A 39 32.41 5.32 2.71
C ASP A 39 32.13 4.63 1.37
N LEU A 40 32.47 5.32 0.27
CA LEU A 40 32.20 4.83 -1.09
C LEU A 40 33.08 3.62 -1.47
N ASP A 41 34.24 3.42 -0.85
CA ASP A 41 35.01 2.21 -1.05
C ASP A 41 34.32 1.00 -0.42
N LEU A 42 33.76 1.19 0.77
CA LEU A 42 32.93 0.16 1.40
C LEU A 42 31.68 -0.15 0.57
N CYS A 43 31.02 0.88 0.02
CA CYS A 43 29.89 0.71 -0.91
C CYS A 43 30.31 -0.10 -2.15
N ARG A 44 31.44 0.22 -2.76
CA ARG A 44 32.01 -0.51 -3.91
C ARG A 44 32.24 -2.00 -3.58
N ARG A 45 32.91 -2.29 -2.46
CA ARG A 45 33.19 -3.66 -2.01
C ARG A 45 31.90 -4.45 -1.71
N LEU A 46 30.89 -3.79 -1.17
CA LEU A 46 29.58 -4.39 -0.97
C LEU A 46 28.93 -4.75 -2.33
N LEU A 47 28.98 -3.85 -3.30
CA LEU A 47 28.49 -4.14 -4.66
C LEU A 47 29.26 -5.27 -5.32
N GLU A 48 30.59 -5.32 -5.21
CA GLU A 48 31.41 -6.44 -5.71
C GLU A 48 30.99 -7.78 -5.09
N ALA A 49 30.75 -7.81 -3.78
CA ALA A 49 30.28 -9.01 -3.10
C ALA A 49 28.89 -9.47 -3.58
N VAL A 50 27.97 -8.52 -3.88
CA VAL A 50 26.61 -8.79 -4.35
C VAL A 50 26.58 -9.26 -5.80
N LEU A 51 27.35 -8.61 -6.67
CA LEU A 51 27.31 -8.81 -8.12
C LEU A 51 28.29 -9.89 -8.59
N ASP A 52 29.26 -10.24 -7.75
CA ASP A 52 30.33 -11.19 -8.06
C ASP A 52 31.16 -10.73 -9.29
N MET A 53 31.38 -9.41 -9.38
CA MET A 53 32.15 -8.78 -10.46
C MET A 53 32.99 -7.62 -9.90
N PRO A 54 34.16 -7.33 -10.46
CA PRO A 54 34.99 -6.22 -10.02
C PRO A 54 34.35 -4.89 -10.41
N ILE A 55 34.42 -3.92 -9.50
CA ILE A 55 33.95 -2.54 -9.71
C ILE A 55 35.12 -1.59 -9.43
N GLU A 56 35.48 -0.81 -10.41
CA GLU A 56 36.69 0.01 -10.32
C GLU A 56 36.53 1.16 -9.32
N ARG A 57 35.40 1.89 -9.39
CA ARG A 57 35.11 3.04 -8.54
C ARG A 57 33.61 3.34 -8.54
N VAL A 58 33.07 3.78 -7.43
CA VAL A 58 31.70 4.31 -7.35
C VAL A 58 31.68 5.78 -6.89
N ALA A 59 30.68 6.50 -7.35
CA ALA A 59 30.40 7.88 -6.96
C ALA A 59 28.90 8.05 -6.67
N LEU A 60 28.56 8.92 -5.71
CA LEU A 60 27.16 9.25 -5.45
C LEU A 60 26.57 9.98 -6.66
N VAL A 61 25.41 9.54 -7.10
CA VAL A 61 24.62 10.26 -8.10
C VAL A 61 23.78 11.31 -7.35
N GLN A 62 23.96 12.57 -7.72
CA GLN A 62 23.08 13.62 -7.22
C GLN A 62 21.76 13.55 -7.96
N GLN A 63 20.67 13.36 -7.27
CA GLN A 63 19.32 13.45 -7.86
C GLN A 63 19.11 14.90 -8.34
N GLN A 64 19.30 15.15 -9.61
CA GLN A 64 19.21 16.51 -10.19
C GLN A 64 17.78 16.92 -10.57
N ARG A 65 16.84 15.97 -10.60
CA ARG A 65 15.49 16.22 -11.12
C ARG A 65 14.39 15.90 -10.11
N THR A 66 14.22 16.78 -9.12
CA THR A 66 12.95 16.88 -8.38
C THR A 66 11.89 17.69 -9.15
N THR A 67 12.11 18.04 -10.42
CA THR A 67 11.43 19.16 -11.06
C THR A 67 10.50 18.69 -12.11
N ASP A 68 9.78 18.07 -12.44
CA ASP A 68 8.73 17.94 -13.49
C ASP A 68 8.00 16.60 -13.58
N ILE A 69 8.22 15.70 -12.68
CA ILE A 69 7.23 14.63 -12.49
C ILE A 69 6.14 15.23 -11.61
N SER A 70 4.96 15.42 -12.18
CA SER A 70 3.79 16.12 -11.62
C SER A 70 3.70 16.01 -10.09
N TYR A 71 3.26 17.07 -9.44
CA TYR A 71 3.04 17.25 -7.98
C TYR A 71 2.31 16.08 -7.28
N GLU A 72 1.85 15.10 -8.03
CA GLU A 72 1.13 13.91 -7.59
C GLU A 72 1.97 12.61 -7.62
N ALA A 73 3.21 12.66 -8.12
CA ALA A 73 4.08 11.48 -8.08
C ALA A 73 4.51 11.18 -6.66
N LYS A 74 4.41 9.93 -6.24
CA LYS A 74 4.85 9.47 -4.93
C LYS A 74 6.33 9.81 -4.76
N ALA A 75 6.65 10.75 -3.86
CA ALA A 75 8.03 11.11 -3.54
C ALA A 75 8.77 9.85 -3.07
N VAL A 76 9.81 9.46 -3.80
CA VAL A 76 10.67 8.33 -3.46
C VAL A 76 12.03 8.90 -3.07
N ARG A 77 12.55 8.44 -1.95
CA ARG A 77 13.93 8.66 -1.55
C ARG A 77 14.65 7.33 -1.67
N LEU A 78 15.65 7.26 -2.54
CA LEU A 78 16.53 6.11 -2.67
C LEU A 78 17.53 6.08 -1.49
N ASP A 79 17.79 4.91 -0.92
CA ASP A 79 18.67 4.79 0.24
C ASP A 79 20.12 5.08 -0.16
N VAL A 80 20.62 4.41 -1.19
CA VAL A 80 21.97 4.63 -1.74
C VAL A 80 21.92 4.56 -3.26
N TYR A 81 22.19 5.67 -3.92
CA TYR A 81 22.18 5.82 -5.37
C TYR A 81 23.58 6.19 -5.85
N VAL A 82 24.22 5.28 -6.56
CA VAL A 82 25.61 5.41 -7.02
C VAL A 82 25.78 4.99 -8.49
N ALA A 83 26.78 5.55 -9.15
CA ALA A 83 27.26 5.10 -10.46
C ALA A 83 28.72 4.69 -10.38
N ASP A 84 29.13 3.74 -11.21
CA ASP A 84 30.54 3.35 -11.31
C ASP A 84 31.29 4.08 -12.44
N GLY A 85 32.57 3.74 -12.59
CA GLY A 85 33.45 4.35 -13.61
C GLY A 85 33.07 3.98 -15.05
N THR A 86 32.25 2.95 -15.27
CA THR A 86 31.76 2.51 -16.59
C THR A 86 30.42 3.15 -16.95
N GLY A 87 29.78 3.84 -16.00
CA GLY A 87 28.47 4.45 -16.15
C GLY A 87 27.31 3.58 -15.66
N MET A 88 27.55 2.35 -15.20
CA MET A 88 26.50 1.53 -14.59
C MET A 88 25.96 2.19 -13.33
N VAL A 89 24.66 2.08 -13.13
CA VAL A 89 23.94 2.75 -12.05
C VAL A 89 23.31 1.75 -11.09
N TYR A 90 23.46 2.02 -9.81
CA TYR A 90 23.02 1.14 -8.74
C TYR A 90 22.13 1.87 -7.74
N ASP A 91 20.97 1.31 -7.50
CA ASP A 91 20.08 1.66 -6.39
C ASP A 91 20.09 0.54 -5.36
N ILE A 92 20.52 0.85 -4.14
CA ILE A 92 20.73 -0.14 -3.08
C ILE A 92 19.81 0.23 -1.91
N GLU A 93 18.88 -0.68 -1.60
CA GLU A 93 17.77 -0.47 -0.67
C GLU A 93 17.81 -1.46 0.50
N MET A 94 17.54 -0.99 1.72
CA MET A 94 17.34 -1.84 2.89
C MET A 94 15.85 -2.05 3.18
N GLN A 95 15.42 -3.31 3.25
CA GLN A 95 14.02 -3.65 3.46
C GLN A 95 13.83 -4.60 4.66
N ARG A 96 13.34 -4.06 5.78
CA ARG A 96 13.09 -4.83 7.01
C ARG A 96 11.71 -5.47 7.08
N LEU A 97 10.71 -4.82 6.54
CA LEU A 97 9.33 -5.29 6.63
C LEU A 97 8.90 -5.95 5.32
N ASN A 98 8.26 -7.11 5.44
CA ASN A 98 7.73 -7.82 4.28
C ASN A 98 6.51 -7.06 3.72
N ALA A 99 6.78 -6.15 2.80
CA ALA A 99 5.76 -5.46 2.02
C ALA A 99 5.43 -6.29 0.78
N THR A 100 4.15 -6.64 0.59
CA THR A 100 3.66 -7.47 -0.53
C THR A 100 3.87 -6.83 -1.90
N ASN A 101 4.25 -5.55 -1.94
CA ASN A 101 4.43 -4.75 -3.17
C ASN A 101 5.89 -4.62 -3.64
N LEU A 102 6.84 -5.33 -3.01
CA LEU A 102 8.27 -5.17 -3.27
C LEU A 102 8.67 -5.32 -4.76
N PRO A 103 8.17 -6.32 -5.53
CA PRO A 103 8.47 -6.41 -6.96
C PRO A 103 7.95 -5.21 -7.78
N ARG A 104 6.81 -4.63 -7.37
CA ARG A 104 6.27 -3.43 -8.03
C ARG A 104 7.07 -2.18 -7.68
N ARG A 105 7.57 -2.07 -6.44
CA ARG A 105 8.51 -1.01 -6.03
C ARG A 105 9.79 -1.08 -6.84
N ALA A 106 10.39 -2.27 -6.96
CA ALA A 106 11.61 -2.46 -7.75
C ALA A 106 11.42 -2.01 -9.22
N ARG A 107 10.26 -2.34 -9.83
CA ARG A 107 9.93 -1.86 -11.17
C ARG A 107 9.78 -0.35 -11.23
N TYR A 108 9.15 0.26 -10.23
CA TYR A 108 8.97 1.71 -10.17
C TYR A 108 10.32 2.43 -9.99
N TYR A 109 11.19 1.92 -9.12
CA TYR A 109 12.54 2.46 -8.93
C TYR A 109 13.37 2.35 -10.20
N GLN A 110 13.30 1.22 -10.89
CA GLN A 110 13.94 1.06 -12.20
C GLN A 110 13.51 2.16 -13.18
N SER A 111 12.22 2.44 -13.29
CA SER A 111 11.72 3.50 -14.19
C SER A 111 12.16 4.91 -13.77
N LEU A 112 12.37 5.16 -12.48
CA LEU A 112 12.93 6.41 -11.99
C LEU A 112 14.39 6.56 -12.39
N LEU A 113 15.20 5.50 -12.20
CA LEU A 113 16.60 5.49 -12.63
C LEU A 113 16.71 5.81 -14.11
N ASP A 114 15.97 5.09 -14.97
CA ASP A 114 15.99 5.28 -16.41
C ASP A 114 15.59 6.72 -16.81
N SER A 115 14.56 7.27 -16.15
CA SER A 115 14.08 8.63 -16.43
C SER A 115 15.07 9.74 -16.00
N GLU A 116 15.94 9.46 -15.01
CA GLU A 116 16.97 10.39 -14.56
C GLU A 116 18.23 10.35 -15.43
N GLN A 117 18.50 9.22 -16.10
CA GLN A 117 19.72 9.00 -16.87
C GLN A 117 19.62 9.48 -18.32
N LEU A 118 18.43 9.59 -18.90
CA LEU A 118 18.26 9.97 -20.29
C LEU A 118 17.85 11.42 -20.44
N ASP A 119 18.68 12.23 -21.10
CA ASP A 119 18.38 13.61 -21.42
C ASP A 119 17.38 13.72 -22.58
N LYS A 120 16.66 14.85 -22.62
CA LYS A 120 15.71 15.11 -23.71
C LYS A 120 16.41 15.14 -25.06
N GLY A 121 16.06 14.18 -25.92
CA GLY A 121 16.60 14.06 -27.27
C GLY A 121 17.86 13.19 -27.38
N ALA A 122 18.31 12.58 -26.27
CA ALA A 122 19.35 11.55 -26.29
C ALA A 122 18.85 10.25 -26.94
N ASP A 123 19.76 9.42 -27.40
CA ASP A 123 19.45 8.09 -27.94
C ASP A 123 19.13 7.11 -26.80
N TYR A 124 18.18 6.20 -27.02
CA TYR A 124 17.88 5.15 -26.03
C TYR A 124 19.04 4.19 -25.79
N ASN A 125 19.98 4.06 -26.74
CA ASN A 125 21.20 3.31 -26.57
C ASN A 125 22.20 3.96 -25.58
N ASP A 126 21.96 5.22 -25.20
CA ASP A 126 22.75 5.92 -24.17
C ASP A 126 22.29 5.59 -22.75
N LEU A 127 21.19 4.82 -22.59
CA LEU A 127 20.76 4.35 -21.26
C LEU A 127 21.83 3.40 -20.67
N PRO A 128 22.32 3.68 -19.46
CA PRO A 128 23.28 2.79 -18.80
C PRO A 128 22.61 1.51 -18.30
N ASP A 129 23.42 0.49 -18.07
CA ASP A 129 22.97 -0.66 -17.29
C ASP A 129 22.60 -0.24 -15.87
N THR A 130 21.46 -0.70 -15.37
CA THR A 130 20.90 -0.30 -14.09
C THR A 130 20.56 -1.48 -13.20
N PHE A 131 20.91 -1.35 -11.92
CA PHE A 131 20.70 -2.38 -10.91
C PHE A 131 19.86 -1.84 -9.77
N VAL A 132 18.71 -2.48 -9.49
CA VAL A 132 17.91 -2.23 -8.31
C VAL A 132 18.08 -3.40 -7.34
N ILE A 133 18.71 -3.16 -6.21
CA ILE A 133 19.19 -4.17 -5.26
C ILE A 133 18.50 -3.96 -3.91
N PHE A 134 17.66 -4.92 -3.49
CA PHE A 134 17.03 -4.92 -2.18
C PHE A 134 17.72 -5.89 -1.23
N PHE A 135 18.22 -5.40 -0.11
CA PHE A 135 18.61 -6.22 1.04
C PHE A 135 17.39 -6.47 1.92
N CYS A 136 16.92 -7.72 1.99
CA CYS A 136 15.74 -8.11 2.75
C CYS A 136 16.12 -8.92 3.99
N THR A 137 15.59 -8.54 5.16
CA THR A 137 15.74 -9.33 6.39
C THR A 137 14.75 -10.51 6.46
N PHE A 138 14.01 -10.76 5.39
CA PHE A 138 13.03 -11.83 5.20
C PHE A 138 13.16 -12.42 3.79
N ASP A 139 12.52 -13.57 3.54
CA ASP A 139 12.46 -14.16 2.19
C ASP A 139 11.29 -13.59 1.38
N PRO A 140 11.53 -12.69 0.41
CA PRO A 140 10.47 -12.03 -0.36
C PRO A 140 9.67 -12.97 -1.28
N PHE A 141 10.26 -14.12 -1.66
CA PHE A 141 9.64 -15.09 -2.57
C PHE A 141 9.36 -16.45 -1.94
N ARG A 142 9.74 -16.67 -0.68
CA ARG A 142 9.51 -17.89 0.10
C ARG A 142 10.07 -19.16 -0.55
N LYS A 143 11.21 -19.06 -1.25
CA LYS A 143 11.89 -20.18 -1.90
C LYS A 143 13.22 -20.57 -1.23
N GLY A 144 13.67 -19.77 -0.27
CA GLY A 144 14.85 -20.03 0.55
C GLY A 144 16.19 -19.72 -0.12
N PHE A 145 16.20 -19.04 -1.26
CA PHE A 145 17.45 -18.63 -1.90
C PHE A 145 18.03 -17.40 -1.19
N ARG A 146 19.39 -17.32 -1.17
CA ARG A 146 20.13 -16.16 -0.65
C ARG A 146 20.02 -14.94 -1.55
N ARG A 147 20.01 -15.18 -2.88
CA ARG A 147 19.92 -14.16 -3.92
C ARG A 147 18.87 -14.57 -4.95
N TYR A 148 18.02 -13.65 -5.32
CA TYR A 148 17.06 -13.74 -6.43
C TYR A 148 17.42 -12.66 -7.43
N THR A 149 17.86 -13.06 -8.62
CA THR A 149 18.19 -12.15 -9.72
C THR A 149 17.12 -12.27 -10.79
N PHE A 150 16.56 -11.15 -11.21
CA PHE A 150 15.53 -11.09 -12.23
C PHE A 150 16.02 -10.28 -13.42
N LYS A 151 15.97 -10.90 -14.57
CA LYS A 151 16.11 -10.32 -15.90
C LYS A 151 14.89 -10.69 -16.72
N GLN A 152 14.66 -9.99 -17.82
CA GLN A 152 13.54 -10.29 -18.70
C GLN A 152 13.94 -11.37 -19.72
N THR A 153 13.08 -12.38 -19.87
CA THR A 153 13.26 -13.47 -20.85
C THR A 153 12.03 -13.59 -21.72
N CYS A 154 12.19 -14.13 -22.94
CA CYS A 154 11.08 -14.45 -23.82
C CYS A 154 10.27 -15.61 -23.24
N GLN A 155 8.94 -15.48 -23.23
CA GLN A 155 8.05 -16.52 -22.71
C GLN A 155 8.01 -17.74 -23.65
N GLU A 156 8.15 -17.54 -24.95
CA GLU A 156 8.13 -18.56 -25.98
C GLU A 156 9.43 -19.38 -26.00
N ASP A 157 10.56 -18.74 -25.63
CA ASP A 157 11.86 -19.37 -25.50
C ASP A 157 12.67 -18.69 -24.39
N SER A 158 12.81 -19.33 -23.25
CA SER A 158 13.48 -18.79 -22.07
C SER A 158 15.00 -18.65 -22.23
N SER A 159 15.60 -19.15 -23.32
CA SER A 159 17.01 -18.93 -23.64
C SER A 159 17.26 -17.54 -24.25
N ILE A 160 16.21 -16.84 -24.68
CA ILE A 160 16.29 -15.49 -25.22
C ILE A 160 16.10 -14.50 -24.05
N GLU A 161 17.17 -13.81 -23.66
CA GLU A 161 17.13 -12.69 -22.73
C GLU A 161 16.90 -11.38 -23.50
N VAL A 162 16.12 -10.47 -22.90
CA VAL A 162 16.06 -9.08 -23.38
C VAL A 162 17.26 -8.36 -22.79
N GLU A 163 18.22 -8.05 -23.63
CA GLU A 163 19.46 -7.34 -23.24
C GLU A 163 19.17 -5.84 -23.10
N ASP A 164 18.25 -5.48 -22.18
CA ASP A 164 17.81 -4.11 -21.94
C ASP A 164 18.62 -3.38 -20.85
N GLY A 165 19.68 -4.00 -20.34
CA GLY A 165 20.54 -3.45 -19.30
C GLY A 165 19.92 -3.42 -17.91
N THR A 166 18.66 -3.89 -17.71
CA THR A 166 18.01 -3.83 -16.40
C THR A 166 18.21 -5.10 -15.57
N THR A 167 18.60 -4.94 -14.32
CA THR A 167 18.73 -6.06 -13.37
C THR A 167 18.09 -5.72 -12.04
N ARG A 168 17.21 -6.59 -11.54
CA ARG A 168 16.60 -6.47 -10.21
C ARG A 168 17.03 -7.62 -9.33
N MET A 169 17.60 -7.29 -8.17
CA MET A 169 18.10 -8.27 -7.22
C MET A 169 17.41 -8.14 -5.87
N PHE A 170 17.13 -9.28 -5.26
CA PHE A 170 16.59 -9.36 -3.90
C PHE A 170 17.48 -10.31 -3.11
N LEU A 171 18.16 -9.77 -2.12
CA LEU A 171 19.04 -10.50 -1.22
C LEU A 171 18.25 -10.87 0.04
N ASN A 172 18.33 -12.12 0.44
CA ASN A 172 17.55 -12.66 1.56
C ASN A 172 18.50 -13.11 2.67
N SER A 173 18.53 -12.36 3.79
CA SER A 173 19.42 -12.68 4.90
C SER A 173 19.07 -14.00 5.60
N SER A 174 17.82 -14.45 5.50
CA SER A 174 17.37 -15.74 6.04
C SER A 174 17.58 -16.92 5.06
N GLY A 175 18.03 -16.65 3.82
CA GLY A 175 18.22 -17.66 2.77
C GLY A 175 19.33 -18.67 3.11
N ARG A 176 19.15 -19.89 2.59
CA ARG A 176 20.13 -20.99 2.79
C ARG A 176 20.47 -21.71 1.49
N LYS A 177 19.80 -21.37 0.38
CA LYS A 177 19.99 -21.99 -0.92
C LYS A 177 20.72 -21.05 -1.88
N GLY A 178 21.33 -21.64 -2.87
CA GLY A 178 22.10 -20.93 -3.90
C GLY A 178 23.51 -20.58 -3.43
N GLU A 179 24.45 -20.67 -4.35
CA GLU A 179 25.83 -20.26 -4.11
C GLU A 179 25.94 -18.75 -4.29
N VAL A 180 26.70 -18.12 -3.41
CA VAL A 180 27.05 -16.70 -3.45
C VAL A 180 28.49 -16.54 -3.01
N SER A 181 29.12 -15.40 -3.25
CA SER A 181 30.47 -15.13 -2.74
C SER A 181 30.50 -15.27 -1.21
N LYS A 182 31.67 -15.62 -0.68
CA LYS A 182 31.86 -15.75 0.78
C LYS A 182 31.51 -14.44 1.49
N ASP A 183 31.91 -13.32 0.92
CA ASP A 183 31.64 -11.99 1.49
C ASP A 183 30.14 -11.70 1.54
N LEU A 184 29.38 -12.05 0.50
CA LEU A 184 27.93 -11.90 0.52
C LEU A 184 27.27 -12.87 1.52
N GLU A 185 27.73 -14.12 1.60
CA GLU A 185 27.18 -15.07 2.56
C GLU A 185 27.34 -14.55 4.01
N GLU A 186 28.53 -14.07 4.36
CA GLU A 186 28.81 -13.53 5.68
C GLU A 186 28.07 -12.21 5.96
N LEU A 187 27.92 -11.35 4.96
CA LEU A 187 27.08 -10.16 5.06
C LEU A 187 25.61 -10.52 5.34
N LEU A 188 25.05 -11.50 4.64
CA LEU A 188 23.68 -11.95 4.86
C LEU A 188 23.49 -12.58 6.26
N LEU A 189 24.51 -13.31 6.74
CA LEU A 189 24.50 -13.82 8.11
C LEU A 189 24.56 -12.71 9.16
N TYR A 190 25.38 -11.69 8.93
CA TYR A 190 25.45 -10.50 9.78
C TYR A 190 24.10 -9.79 9.84
N LEU A 191 23.43 -9.57 8.71
CA LEU A 191 22.08 -8.99 8.65
C LEU A 191 20.98 -9.85 9.30
N ASN A 192 21.23 -11.13 9.50
CA ASN A 192 20.30 -12.03 10.18
C ASN A 192 20.63 -12.20 11.68
N GLY A 193 21.40 -11.30 12.26
CA GLY A 193 21.85 -11.36 13.66
C GLY A 193 22.89 -12.44 13.93
N GLY A 194 23.51 -12.98 12.89
CA GLY A 194 24.59 -13.95 12.99
C GLY A 194 25.90 -13.34 13.52
N TYR A 195 26.78 -14.20 14.03
CA TYR A 195 28.04 -13.83 14.63
C TYR A 195 29.00 -13.21 13.59
N HIS A 196 29.79 -12.23 14.07
CA HIS A 196 30.88 -11.62 13.33
C HIS A 196 31.97 -12.64 13.01
N SER A 197 32.27 -12.77 11.73
CA SER A 197 33.47 -13.47 11.27
C SER A 197 34.67 -12.51 11.23
N ASP A 198 35.86 -13.05 11.02
CA ASP A 198 37.05 -12.26 10.70
C ASP A 198 36.97 -11.65 9.26
N ASN A 199 35.79 -11.59 8.66
CA ASN A 199 35.58 -11.04 7.34
C ASN A 199 35.76 -9.53 7.34
N SER A 200 36.64 -9.04 6.48
CA SER A 200 37.01 -7.64 6.42
C SER A 200 35.85 -6.73 6.00
N LEU A 201 34.96 -7.17 5.11
CA LEU A 201 33.80 -6.39 4.66
C LEU A 201 32.82 -6.17 5.82
N VAL A 202 32.45 -7.23 6.53
CA VAL A 202 31.54 -7.16 7.69
C VAL A 202 32.16 -6.35 8.83
N GLY A 203 33.46 -6.51 9.08
CA GLY A 203 34.18 -5.73 10.08
C GLY A 203 34.18 -4.23 9.78
N ASP A 204 34.39 -3.85 8.51
CA ASP A 204 34.36 -2.45 8.08
C ASP A 204 32.94 -1.86 8.12
N ILE A 205 31.91 -2.66 7.78
CA ILE A 205 30.51 -2.28 7.96
C ILE A 205 30.20 -2.01 9.43
N ASP A 206 30.57 -2.91 10.35
CA ASP A 206 30.36 -2.76 11.78
C ASP A 206 31.09 -1.51 12.34
N ALA A 207 32.33 -1.27 11.89
CA ALA A 207 33.05 -0.05 12.21
C ALA A 207 32.34 1.21 11.66
N GLY A 208 31.77 1.11 10.44
CA GLY A 208 30.95 2.16 9.84
C GLY A 208 29.72 2.46 10.67
N VAL A 209 28.98 1.45 11.10
CA VAL A 209 27.83 1.60 12.01
C VAL A 209 28.22 2.31 13.29
N LYS A 210 29.33 1.90 13.92
CA LYS A 210 29.83 2.56 15.14
C LYS A 210 30.17 4.04 14.90
N ARG A 211 30.79 4.37 13.75
CA ARG A 211 31.06 5.78 13.38
C ARG A 211 29.77 6.58 13.20
N VAL A 212 28.78 6.02 12.51
CA VAL A 212 27.48 6.66 12.32
C VAL A 212 26.79 6.91 13.65
N LEU A 213 26.71 5.90 14.53
CA LEU A 213 26.07 6.02 15.83
C LEU A 213 26.79 6.98 16.78
N ALA A 214 28.09 7.19 16.62
CA ALA A 214 28.88 8.18 17.38
C ALA A 214 28.66 9.63 16.89
N SER A 215 27.99 9.83 15.75
CA SER A 215 27.77 11.15 15.17
C SER A 215 26.55 11.85 15.75
N ASP A 216 26.75 12.92 16.49
CA ASP A 216 25.65 13.77 16.99
C ASP A 216 24.85 14.43 15.86
N GLU A 217 25.49 14.73 14.72
CA GLU A 217 24.84 15.32 13.55
C GLU A 217 23.86 14.30 12.93
N LEU A 218 24.30 13.07 12.68
CA LEU A 218 23.43 12.01 12.10
C LEU A 218 22.31 11.62 13.07
N ARG A 219 22.58 11.63 14.38
CA ARG A 219 21.53 11.43 15.39
C ARG A 219 20.43 12.48 15.30
N ARG A 220 20.80 13.77 15.18
CA ARG A 220 19.81 14.85 15.00
C ARG A 220 19.01 14.68 13.71
N GLN A 221 19.68 14.35 12.60
CA GLN A 221 19.02 14.11 11.31
C GLN A 221 18.03 12.95 11.40
N PHE A 222 18.40 11.84 12.03
CA PHE A 222 17.53 10.69 12.27
C PHE A 222 16.28 11.08 13.07
N VAL A 223 16.46 11.78 14.20
CA VAL A 223 15.33 12.19 15.05
C VAL A 223 14.37 13.10 14.26
N VAL A 224 14.87 14.06 13.50
CA VAL A 224 14.03 14.94 12.67
C VAL A 224 13.27 14.15 11.61
N LEU A 225 13.95 13.22 10.92
CA LEU A 225 13.33 12.36 9.91
C LEU A 225 12.20 11.51 10.51
N GLU A 226 12.47 10.82 11.62
CA GLU A 226 11.48 9.95 12.27
C GLU A 226 10.27 10.74 12.81
N LEU A 227 10.48 11.93 13.36
CA LEU A 227 9.38 12.80 13.78
C LEU A 227 8.49 13.17 12.58
N LYS A 228 9.10 13.55 11.45
CA LYS A 228 8.37 13.87 10.22
C LYS A 228 7.55 12.65 9.74
N LEU A 229 8.16 11.48 9.68
CA LEU A 229 7.47 10.25 9.28
C LEU A 229 6.33 9.87 10.24
N MET A 230 6.50 10.11 11.55
CA MET A 230 5.44 9.90 12.53
C MET A 230 4.26 10.85 12.32
N ASP A 231 4.51 12.11 12.01
CA ASP A 231 3.46 13.10 11.75
C ASP A 231 2.71 12.77 10.44
N GLU A 232 3.41 12.39 9.37
CA GLU A 232 2.81 11.93 8.12
C GLU A 232 1.92 10.68 8.33
N ARG A 233 2.41 9.70 9.09
CA ARG A 233 1.61 8.50 9.42
C ARG A 233 0.36 8.84 10.23
N ARG A 234 0.45 9.78 11.19
CA ARG A 234 -0.71 10.23 11.96
C ARG A 234 -1.74 10.92 11.08
N ALA A 235 -1.29 11.81 10.19
CA ALA A 235 -2.17 12.49 9.24
C ALA A 235 -2.91 11.48 8.36
N ALA A 236 -2.20 10.51 7.76
CA ALA A 236 -2.79 9.46 6.93
C ALA A 236 -3.81 8.59 7.70
N ILE A 237 -3.51 8.23 8.96
CA ILE A 237 -4.45 7.47 9.80
C ILE A 237 -5.71 8.29 10.12
N GLN A 238 -5.58 9.59 10.40
CA GLN A 238 -6.72 10.47 10.68
C GLN A 238 -7.59 10.64 9.44
N GLU A 239 -6.99 10.84 8.28
CA GLU A 239 -7.69 10.94 7.00
C GLU A 239 -8.44 9.66 6.68
N GLY A 240 -7.78 8.50 6.71
CA GLY A 240 -8.42 7.22 6.47
C GLY A 240 -9.55 6.89 7.46
N ARG A 241 -9.44 7.33 8.73
CA ARG A 241 -10.54 7.20 9.69
C ARG A 241 -11.73 8.12 9.37
N ALA A 242 -11.45 9.35 8.93
CA ALA A 242 -12.49 10.29 8.54
C ALA A 242 -13.24 9.81 7.30
N GLU A 243 -12.52 9.34 6.29
CA GLU A 243 -13.09 8.76 5.08
C GLU A 243 -13.93 7.51 5.37
N GLY A 244 -13.39 6.56 6.15
CA GLY A 244 -14.11 5.34 6.53
C GLY A 244 -15.37 5.62 7.33
N LEU A 245 -15.35 6.64 8.22
CA LEU A 245 -16.53 7.06 8.97
C LEU A 245 -17.59 7.72 8.05
N ALA A 246 -17.14 8.54 7.10
CA ALA A 246 -18.04 9.19 6.12
C ALA A 246 -18.70 8.15 5.21
N GLN A 247 -17.92 7.20 4.70
CA GLN A 247 -18.42 6.11 3.86
C GLN A 247 -19.41 5.22 4.63
N GLY A 248 -19.04 4.74 5.83
CA GLY A 248 -19.94 3.89 6.63
C GLY A 248 -21.25 4.58 7.01
N ARG A 249 -21.22 5.91 7.26
CA ARG A 249 -22.45 6.69 7.48
C ARG A 249 -23.29 6.82 6.21
N ALA A 250 -22.68 6.95 5.05
CA ALA A 250 -23.39 7.04 3.77
C ALA A 250 -24.07 5.71 3.42
N GLU A 251 -23.34 4.61 3.56
CA GLU A 251 -23.82 3.25 3.34
C GLU A 251 -24.96 2.89 4.28
N GLY A 252 -24.80 3.09 5.60
CA GLY A 252 -25.85 2.80 6.58
C GLY A 252 -27.12 3.65 6.40
N ARG A 253 -26.98 4.91 5.92
CA ARG A 253 -28.15 5.71 5.55
C ARG A 253 -28.84 5.20 4.29
N ALA A 254 -28.10 4.72 3.32
CA ALA A 254 -28.67 4.17 2.07
C ALA A 254 -29.41 2.86 2.35
N GLU A 255 -28.81 1.96 3.12
CA GLU A 255 -29.41 0.69 3.57
C GLU A 255 -30.67 0.93 4.39
N GLY A 256 -30.61 1.74 5.44
CA GLY A 256 -31.79 2.04 6.28
C GLY A 256 -32.94 2.70 5.52
N ARG A 257 -32.65 3.53 4.48
CA ARG A 257 -33.69 4.06 3.60
C ARG A 257 -34.30 3.00 2.70
N ALA A 258 -33.47 2.06 2.21
CA ALA A 258 -33.96 0.97 1.35
C ALA A 258 -34.84 0.00 2.15
N GLU A 259 -34.41 -0.37 3.35
CA GLU A 259 -35.17 -1.22 4.27
C GLU A 259 -36.47 -0.57 4.68
N GLY A 260 -36.45 0.67 5.18
CA GLY A 260 -37.68 1.38 5.60
C GLY A 260 -38.68 1.60 4.45
N ARG A 261 -38.17 1.77 3.18
CA ARG A 261 -39.09 1.80 2.02
C ARG A 261 -39.71 0.44 1.73
N ALA A 262 -38.93 -0.62 1.85
CA ALA A 262 -39.39 -1.98 1.59
C ALA A 262 -40.45 -2.39 2.65
N GLU A 263 -40.18 -2.10 3.93
CA GLU A 263 -41.11 -2.36 5.04
C GLU A 263 -42.41 -1.57 4.89
N GLY A 264 -42.29 -0.24 4.68
CA GLY A 264 -43.49 0.61 4.51
C GLY A 264 -44.34 0.23 3.29
N LEU A 265 -43.67 -0.24 2.18
CA LEU A 265 -44.43 -0.75 1.03
C LEU A 265 -45.12 -2.08 1.32
N ALA A 266 -44.48 -2.97 2.09
CA ALA A 266 -45.05 -4.25 2.50
C ALA A 266 -46.27 -4.02 3.46
N GLU A 267 -46.10 -3.21 4.47
CA GLU A 267 -47.14 -2.84 5.42
C GLU A 267 -48.33 -2.17 4.71
N GLY A 268 -48.10 -1.17 3.86
CA GLY A 268 -49.16 -0.50 3.12
C GLY A 268 -49.92 -1.43 2.15
N ARG A 269 -49.25 -2.45 1.56
CA ARG A 269 -49.91 -3.47 0.75
C ARG A 269 -50.79 -4.40 1.59
N GLU A 270 -50.33 -4.78 2.78
CA GLU A 270 -51.05 -5.67 3.67
C GLU A 270 -52.32 -4.95 4.25
N GLU A 271 -52.18 -3.72 4.68
CA GLU A 271 -53.30 -2.86 5.12
C GLU A 271 -54.30 -2.65 3.99
N GLY A 272 -53.85 -2.23 2.80
CA GLY A 272 -54.76 -2.03 1.67
C GLY A 272 -55.47 -3.30 1.24
N ARG A 273 -54.83 -4.49 1.36
CA ARG A 273 -55.47 -5.77 1.10
C ARG A 273 -56.54 -6.12 2.16
N ALA A 274 -56.24 -5.85 3.44
CA ALA A 274 -57.17 -6.07 4.53
C ALA A 274 -58.41 -5.18 4.39
N ASP A 275 -58.23 -3.92 4.05
CA ASP A 275 -59.34 -2.97 3.82
C ASP A 275 -60.20 -3.35 2.63
N ALA A 276 -59.58 -3.74 1.53
CA ALA A 276 -60.31 -4.23 0.35
C ALA A 276 -61.15 -5.47 0.68
N ILE A 277 -60.63 -6.43 1.45
CA ILE A 277 -61.38 -7.60 1.90
C ILE A 277 -62.54 -7.22 2.82
N ALA A 278 -62.35 -6.23 3.71
CA ALA A 278 -63.40 -5.75 4.59
C ALA A 278 -64.54 -5.11 3.80
N VAL A 279 -64.25 -4.22 2.85
CA VAL A 279 -65.22 -3.59 1.96
C VAL A 279 -65.99 -4.62 1.14
N LEU A 280 -65.31 -5.59 0.54
CA LEU A 280 -65.97 -6.67 -0.24
C LEU A 280 -66.85 -7.55 0.65
N SER A 281 -66.46 -7.82 1.88
CA SER A 281 -67.23 -8.61 2.84
C SER A 281 -68.52 -7.88 3.27
N GLU A 282 -68.44 -6.59 3.49
CA GLU A 282 -69.56 -5.75 3.86
C GLU A 282 -70.53 -5.60 2.69
N LEU A 283 -70.03 -5.35 1.47
CA LEU A 283 -70.82 -5.30 0.24
C LEU A 283 -71.56 -6.61 -0.02
N LYS A 284 -70.86 -7.73 0.13
CA LYS A 284 -71.47 -9.06 0.01
C LYS A 284 -72.64 -9.23 0.99
N GLY A 285 -72.45 -8.85 2.25
CA GLY A 285 -73.52 -8.91 3.26
C GLY A 285 -74.76 -8.09 2.88
N ALA A 286 -74.51 -6.86 2.38
CA ALA A 286 -75.58 -5.99 1.92
C ALA A 286 -76.37 -6.50 0.71
N LEU A 287 -75.63 -6.99 -0.29
CA LEU A 287 -76.21 -7.60 -1.51
C LEU A 287 -77.03 -8.86 -1.19
N VAL A 288 -76.52 -9.72 -0.32
CA VAL A 288 -77.28 -10.90 0.15
C VAL A 288 -78.58 -10.50 0.83
N SER A 289 -78.53 -9.50 1.70
CA SER A 289 -79.71 -9.02 2.38
C SER A 289 -80.78 -8.36 1.47
N ALA A 290 -80.31 -7.83 0.31
CA ALA A 290 -81.15 -7.22 -0.72
C ALA A 290 -81.66 -8.22 -1.78
N GLY A 291 -81.21 -9.51 -1.76
CA GLY A 291 -81.53 -10.51 -2.75
C GLY A 291 -80.84 -10.28 -4.11
N ARG A 292 -79.70 -9.58 -4.14
CA ARG A 292 -78.96 -9.13 -5.34
C ARG A 292 -77.58 -9.78 -5.42
N GLU A 293 -77.38 -10.99 -4.97
CA GLU A 293 -76.07 -11.66 -4.83
C GLU A 293 -75.33 -11.81 -6.17
N GLY A 294 -76.05 -11.87 -7.30
CA GLY A 294 -75.48 -11.98 -8.64
C GLY A 294 -74.60 -10.77 -9.03
N GLU A 295 -74.89 -9.57 -8.45
CA GLU A 295 -74.17 -8.37 -8.79
C GLU A 295 -72.79 -8.29 -8.13
N LEU A 296 -72.51 -9.15 -7.18
CA LEU A 296 -71.15 -9.22 -6.57
C LEU A 296 -70.10 -9.64 -7.60
N LEU A 297 -70.45 -10.53 -8.53
CA LEU A 297 -69.51 -10.92 -9.59
C LEU A 297 -69.20 -9.76 -10.54
N GLU A 298 -70.27 -8.98 -10.90
CA GLU A 298 -70.12 -7.80 -11.74
C GLU A 298 -69.23 -6.72 -11.04
N ALA A 299 -69.37 -6.57 -9.72
CA ALA A 299 -68.55 -5.65 -8.92
C ALA A 299 -67.07 -6.07 -8.85
N LEU A 300 -66.78 -7.39 -8.87
CA LEU A 300 -65.39 -7.89 -8.86
C LEU A 300 -64.69 -7.71 -10.21
N ASP A 301 -65.45 -7.64 -11.31
CA ASP A 301 -64.89 -7.52 -12.68
C ASP A 301 -64.81 -6.04 -13.13
N SER A 302 -65.51 -5.10 -12.45
CA SER A 302 -65.48 -3.68 -12.81
C SER A 302 -65.30 -2.81 -11.56
N PRO A 303 -64.16 -2.05 -11.44
CA PRO A 303 -63.95 -1.10 -10.36
C PRO A 303 -65.04 -0.04 -10.27
N GLU A 304 -65.55 0.44 -11.40
CA GLU A 304 -66.63 1.43 -11.45
C GLU A 304 -67.94 0.88 -10.86
N ARG A 305 -68.24 -0.42 -11.16
CA ARG A 305 -69.43 -1.08 -10.61
C ARG A 305 -69.31 -1.34 -9.10
N LEU A 306 -68.09 -1.63 -8.66
CA LEU A 306 -67.81 -1.77 -7.23
C LEU A 306 -68.07 -0.43 -6.48
N GLU A 307 -67.56 0.70 -7.02
CA GLU A 307 -67.80 2.03 -6.43
C GLU A 307 -69.28 2.40 -6.42
N GLU A 308 -70.03 2.18 -7.50
CA GLU A 308 -71.48 2.39 -7.55
C GLU A 308 -72.21 1.63 -6.47
N LEU A 309 -71.97 0.35 -6.33
CA LEU A 309 -72.64 -0.50 -5.35
C LEU A 309 -72.20 -0.14 -3.92
N CYS A 310 -70.96 0.18 -3.67
CA CYS A 310 -70.52 0.67 -2.37
C CYS A 310 -71.19 2.01 -2.02
N GLY A 311 -71.37 2.93 -2.98
CA GLY A 311 -72.09 4.16 -2.81
C GLY A 311 -73.57 3.94 -2.54
N GLU A 312 -74.24 3.03 -3.23
CA GLU A 312 -75.66 2.69 -3.06
C GLU A 312 -75.97 2.12 -1.66
N PHE A 313 -75.06 1.32 -1.11
CA PHE A 313 -75.21 0.68 0.20
C PHE A 313 -74.55 1.49 1.33
N GLY A 314 -73.96 2.68 1.05
CA GLY A 314 -73.28 3.52 2.03
C GLY A 314 -72.02 2.92 2.64
N ILE A 315 -71.41 2.03 1.92
CA ILE A 315 -70.14 1.41 2.35
C ILE A 315 -68.97 2.31 1.90
N ALA A 316 -68.35 2.95 2.87
CA ALA A 316 -67.21 3.80 2.60
C ALA A 316 -65.95 2.94 2.41
N ALA A 317 -65.22 3.11 1.29
CA ALA A 317 -63.83 2.65 1.22
C ALA A 317 -63.04 3.41 2.33
N LYS A 318 -62.55 2.70 3.35
CA LYS A 318 -61.67 3.27 4.37
C LYS A 318 -60.32 3.57 3.72
N GLY A 319 -60.20 4.74 3.10
CA GLY A 319 -58.97 5.04 2.37
C GLY A 319 -58.79 6.50 1.98
N ASP A 320 -59.36 7.45 2.71
CA ASP A 320 -59.03 8.87 2.61
C ASP A 320 -59.08 9.48 4.02
N GLY A 321 -57.94 9.39 4.72
CA GLY A 321 -57.63 10.07 5.96
C GLY A 321 -56.16 10.42 6.03
#